data_76dd473a4e4fdb82c8f6c5516e3e9ba2
#
_entry.id   76dd473a4e4fdb82c8f6c5516e3e9ba2
#
_cell.length_a   1.000
_cell.length_b   1.000
_cell.length_c   1.000
_cell.angle_alpha   90.00
_cell.angle_beta   90.00
_cell.angle_gamma   90.00
#
_symmetry.space_group_name_H-M   'P 1'
#
loop_
_entity.id
_entity.type
_entity.pdbx_description
1 polymer ?
#
loop_
_entity_poly.entity_id
_entity_poly.type
_entity_poly.pdbx_seq_one_letter_code
_entity_poly.pdbx_strand_id
1 'polypeptide(L)'
;MDHIIGNLNLLRTSSDGLSITWTSDNVNIVKEDGTVTIPTDGNKEVTLTATMKDGEKIVGEKTYKVTVLDQNAMLKELADQLTLPYSTERGSEVYGNITLPETIGAAEVTWSTEQSDIVDVASHEVEGYDAMPAGAVTRPEKDTDVTLTATITWKG
;
A
#
# COMPACT_ATOMS: atom_id res chain seq x y z
N MET A 1 -16.54 -5.09 -5.73
CA MET A 1 -15.59 -6.06 -6.29
C MET A 1 -14.31 -5.78 -5.56
N ASP A 2 -13.76 -6.75 -4.87
CA ASP A 2 -12.59 -6.51 -4.04
C ASP A 2 -11.34 -6.50 -4.91
N HIS A 3 -10.64 -5.36 -4.93
CA HIS A 3 -9.36 -5.22 -5.59
C HIS A 3 -8.25 -5.76 -4.68
N ILE A 4 -7.39 -6.58 -5.23
CA ILE A 4 -6.27 -7.19 -4.53
C ILE A 4 -4.97 -6.56 -5.05
N ILE A 5 -4.20 -5.99 -4.13
CA ILE A 5 -2.93 -5.30 -4.40
C ILE A 5 -1.77 -5.90 -3.60
N GLY A 6 -1.97 -7.04 -2.95
CA GLY A 6 -0.96 -7.72 -2.14
C GLY A 6 -1.46 -9.07 -1.65
N ASN A 7 -0.65 -9.75 -0.83
CA ASN A 7 -0.96 -11.09 -0.31
C ASN A 7 -2.25 -11.11 0.53
N LEU A 8 -2.98 -12.21 0.42
CA LEU A 8 -4.22 -12.46 1.14
C LEU A 8 -3.95 -13.26 2.43
N ASN A 9 -4.60 -12.85 3.52
CA ASN A 9 -4.63 -13.65 4.74
C ASN A 9 -5.83 -14.61 4.70
N LEU A 10 -5.62 -15.80 4.15
CA LEU A 10 -6.64 -16.83 4.02
C LEU A 10 -6.77 -17.62 5.32
N LEU A 11 -7.92 -17.53 5.98
CA LEU A 11 -8.19 -18.24 7.23
C LEU A 11 -8.12 -19.76 7.01
N ARG A 12 -7.44 -20.49 7.90
CA ARG A 12 -7.31 -21.95 7.86
C ARG A 12 -8.22 -22.68 8.85
N THR A 13 -8.80 -21.92 9.78
CA THR A 13 -9.70 -22.44 10.82
C THR A 13 -10.80 -21.43 11.06
N SER A 14 -12.03 -21.88 11.21
CA SER A 14 -13.17 -21.04 11.64
C SER A 14 -13.16 -20.81 13.15
N SER A 15 -13.98 -19.88 13.64
CA SER A 15 -14.20 -19.65 15.07
C SER A 15 -14.71 -20.88 15.82
N ASP A 16 -15.41 -21.76 15.12
CA ASP A 16 -16.02 -23.00 15.65
C ASP A 16 -15.06 -24.21 15.55
N GLY A 17 -13.80 -23.98 15.12
CA GLY A 17 -12.77 -25.02 15.04
C GLY A 17 -12.81 -25.88 13.78
N LEU A 18 -13.66 -25.54 12.78
CA LEU A 18 -13.69 -26.25 11.51
C LEU A 18 -12.44 -25.93 10.68
N SER A 19 -11.87 -26.91 10.00
CA SER A 19 -10.76 -26.67 9.09
C SER A 19 -11.24 -26.03 7.80
N ILE A 20 -10.46 -25.08 7.25
CA ILE A 20 -10.73 -24.40 5.99
C ILE A 20 -9.58 -24.65 5.03
N THR A 21 -9.89 -25.23 3.89
CA THR A 21 -8.95 -25.38 2.78
C THR A 21 -9.36 -24.45 1.64
N TRP A 22 -8.37 -23.95 0.92
CA TRP A 22 -8.60 -23.03 -0.20
C TRP A 22 -8.10 -23.67 -1.49
N THR A 23 -8.82 -23.40 -2.57
CA THR A 23 -8.39 -23.67 -3.94
C THR A 23 -8.52 -22.41 -4.78
N SER A 24 -7.67 -22.29 -5.80
CA SER A 24 -7.63 -21.17 -6.72
C SER A 24 -7.77 -21.69 -8.15
N ASP A 25 -8.58 -21.02 -8.98
CA ASP A 25 -8.67 -21.32 -10.41
C ASP A 25 -7.45 -20.82 -11.20
N ASN A 26 -6.63 -19.94 -10.57
CA ASN A 26 -5.39 -19.44 -11.16
C ASN A 26 -4.26 -19.32 -10.11
N VAL A 27 -3.62 -20.45 -9.82
CA VAL A 27 -2.53 -20.55 -8.83
C VAL A 27 -1.27 -19.77 -9.20
N ASN A 28 -1.11 -19.35 -10.47
CA ASN A 28 0.00 -18.50 -10.90
C ASN A 28 -0.19 -17.03 -10.46
N ILE A 29 -1.43 -16.63 -10.21
CA ILE A 29 -1.78 -15.28 -9.76
C ILE A 29 -2.08 -15.27 -8.25
N VAL A 30 -2.93 -16.18 -7.77
CA VAL A 30 -3.20 -16.32 -6.34
C VAL A 30 -3.02 -17.77 -5.94
N LYS A 31 -2.04 -18.06 -5.09
CA LYS A 31 -1.82 -19.40 -4.55
C LYS A 31 -2.83 -19.73 -3.44
N GLU A 32 -2.95 -21.01 -3.15
CA GLU A 32 -3.84 -21.53 -2.10
C GLU A 32 -3.42 -21.08 -0.68
N ASP A 33 -2.17 -20.63 -0.49
CA ASP A 33 -1.67 -20.06 0.75
C ASP A 33 -1.96 -18.55 0.90
N GLY A 34 -2.51 -17.93 -0.14
CA GLY A 34 -2.81 -16.49 -0.18
C GLY A 34 -1.69 -15.65 -0.80
N THR A 35 -0.57 -16.25 -1.23
CA THR A 35 0.48 -15.53 -1.94
C THR A 35 -0.06 -15.00 -3.27
N VAL A 36 0.14 -13.72 -3.54
CA VAL A 36 -0.31 -13.05 -4.77
C VAL A 36 0.88 -12.64 -5.62
N THR A 37 0.81 -12.96 -6.90
CA THR A 37 1.74 -12.46 -7.92
C THR A 37 1.05 -11.33 -8.67
N ILE A 38 1.59 -10.11 -8.58
CA ILE A 38 1.06 -8.94 -9.27
C ILE A 38 1.31 -9.07 -10.78
N PRO A 39 0.25 -9.09 -11.62
CA PRO A 39 0.43 -9.21 -13.07
C PRO A 39 0.96 -7.90 -13.68
N THR A 40 1.63 -8.03 -14.83
CA THR A 40 2.15 -6.89 -15.60
C THR A 40 1.42 -6.65 -16.93
N ASP A 41 0.47 -7.54 -17.26
CA ASP A 41 -0.22 -7.60 -18.55
C ASP A 41 -1.76 -7.42 -18.43
N GLY A 42 -2.18 -6.59 -17.49
CA GLY A 42 -3.59 -6.29 -17.18
C GLY A 42 -4.11 -7.05 -15.96
N ASN A 43 -5.17 -6.49 -15.37
CA ASN A 43 -5.84 -7.07 -14.20
C ASN A 43 -6.29 -8.51 -14.45
N LYS A 44 -6.22 -9.35 -13.41
CA LYS A 44 -6.65 -10.76 -13.48
C LYS A 44 -7.79 -11.02 -12.51
N GLU A 45 -8.87 -11.60 -13.03
CA GLU A 45 -9.92 -12.17 -12.17
C GLU A 45 -9.49 -13.57 -11.72
N VAL A 46 -9.66 -13.85 -10.44
CA VAL A 46 -9.38 -15.16 -9.83
C VAL A 46 -10.55 -15.56 -8.95
N THR A 47 -10.94 -16.83 -9.05
CA THR A 47 -11.96 -17.44 -8.18
C THR A 47 -11.27 -18.28 -7.10
N LEU A 48 -11.47 -17.91 -5.85
CA LEU A 48 -11.02 -18.67 -4.70
C LEU A 48 -12.20 -19.42 -4.11
N THR A 49 -12.02 -20.70 -3.82
CA THR A 49 -13.04 -21.52 -3.15
C THR A 49 -12.53 -21.96 -1.78
N ALA A 50 -13.26 -21.57 -0.75
CA ALA A 50 -13.07 -22.04 0.62
C ALA A 50 -13.95 -23.26 0.86
N THR A 51 -13.35 -24.38 1.26
CA THR A 51 -14.06 -25.60 1.66
C THR A 51 -13.89 -25.81 3.17
N MET A 52 -14.98 -25.81 3.92
CA MET A 52 -15.02 -26.05 5.36
C MET A 52 -15.27 -27.53 5.65
N LYS A 53 -14.50 -28.09 6.58
CA LYS A 53 -14.58 -29.49 6.98
C LYS A 53 -14.66 -29.66 8.49
N ASP A 54 -15.48 -30.62 8.91
CA ASP A 54 -15.50 -31.21 10.24
C ASP A 54 -14.86 -32.60 10.15
N GLY A 55 -13.63 -32.73 10.57
CA GLY A 55 -12.79 -33.89 10.25
C GLY A 55 -12.63 -34.06 8.73
N GLU A 56 -13.08 -35.20 8.19
CA GLU A 56 -13.04 -35.45 6.74
C GLU A 56 -14.34 -35.04 6.02
N LYS A 57 -15.38 -34.68 6.76
CA LYS A 57 -16.70 -34.35 6.18
C LYS A 57 -16.73 -32.89 5.75
N ILE A 58 -17.05 -32.65 4.47
CA ILE A 58 -17.34 -31.29 3.97
C ILE A 58 -18.67 -30.83 4.56
N VAL A 59 -18.66 -29.68 5.24
CA VAL A 59 -19.84 -29.06 5.87
C VAL A 59 -20.27 -27.78 5.16
N GLY A 60 -19.43 -27.21 4.29
CA GLY A 60 -19.78 -26.04 3.51
C GLY A 60 -18.69 -25.65 2.53
N GLU A 61 -19.11 -24.93 1.48
CA GLU A 61 -18.21 -24.30 0.50
C GLU A 61 -18.66 -22.88 0.21
N LYS A 62 -17.69 -22.01 -0.07
CA LYS A 62 -17.96 -20.64 -0.49
C LYS A 62 -16.92 -20.17 -1.49
N THR A 63 -17.40 -19.57 -2.57
CA THR A 63 -16.56 -19.00 -3.61
C THR A 63 -16.46 -17.47 -3.48
N TYR A 64 -15.28 -16.93 -3.80
CA TYR A 64 -14.99 -15.52 -3.86
C TYR A 64 -14.36 -15.17 -5.21
N LYS A 65 -14.93 -14.22 -5.91
CA LYS A 65 -14.33 -13.65 -7.12
C LYS A 65 -13.58 -12.39 -6.72
N VAL A 66 -12.30 -12.37 -6.99
CA VAL A 66 -11.40 -11.24 -6.70
C VAL A 66 -10.72 -10.78 -7.97
N THR A 67 -10.39 -9.49 -8.04
CA THR A 67 -9.61 -8.91 -9.14
C THR A 67 -8.24 -8.54 -8.61
N VAL A 68 -7.20 -9.22 -9.06
CA VAL A 68 -5.82 -8.81 -8.80
C VAL A 68 -5.47 -7.72 -9.80
N LEU A 69 -5.13 -6.53 -9.28
CA LEU A 69 -4.74 -5.40 -10.11
C LEU A 69 -3.36 -5.66 -10.73
N ASP A 70 -3.18 -5.21 -11.96
CA ASP A 70 -1.85 -5.17 -12.55
C ASP A 70 -0.98 -4.09 -11.88
N GLN A 71 0.31 -4.14 -12.16
CA GLN A 71 1.28 -3.23 -11.53
C GLN A 71 0.89 -1.74 -11.71
N ASN A 72 0.44 -1.33 -12.88
CA ASN A 72 0.10 0.07 -13.15
C ASN A 72 -1.17 0.50 -12.41
N ALA A 73 -2.21 -0.35 -12.42
CA ALA A 73 -3.45 -0.09 -11.71
C ALA A 73 -3.24 -0.09 -10.19
N MET A 74 -2.40 -1.00 -9.68
CA MET A 74 -2.01 -1.05 -8.27
C MET A 74 -1.27 0.24 -7.85
N LEU A 75 -0.28 0.67 -8.61
CA LEU A 75 0.48 1.90 -8.29
C LEU A 75 -0.41 3.13 -8.33
N LYS A 76 -1.37 3.19 -9.27
CA LYS A 76 -2.35 4.28 -9.32
C LYS A 76 -3.24 4.27 -8.07
N GLU A 77 -3.76 3.12 -7.65
CA GLU A 77 -4.60 3.01 -6.45
C GLU A 77 -3.81 3.41 -5.19
N LEU A 78 -2.54 3.01 -5.08
CA LEU A 78 -1.66 3.44 -4.00
C LEU A 78 -1.41 4.95 -4.02
N ALA A 79 -1.21 5.54 -5.20
CA ALA A 79 -1.06 7.00 -5.33
C ALA A 79 -2.30 7.77 -4.88
N ASP A 80 -3.50 7.27 -5.22
CA ASP A 80 -4.77 7.88 -4.82
C ASP A 80 -5.00 7.79 -3.29
N GLN A 81 -4.36 6.83 -2.59
CA GLN A 81 -4.42 6.67 -1.14
C GLN A 81 -3.33 7.45 -0.40
N LEU A 82 -2.30 7.95 -1.11
CA LEU A 82 -1.21 8.68 -0.49
C LEU A 82 -1.69 10.05 0.00
N THR A 83 -1.56 10.30 1.29
CA THR A 83 -1.93 11.57 1.92
C THR A 83 -0.79 12.11 2.77
N LEU A 84 -0.68 13.43 2.87
CA LEU A 84 0.18 14.09 3.83
C LEU A 84 -0.59 14.36 5.13
N PRO A 85 0.01 14.11 6.31
CA PRO A 85 -0.69 14.23 7.60
C PRO A 85 -1.32 15.59 7.86
N TYR A 86 -0.78 16.68 7.27
CA TYR A 86 -1.27 18.04 7.47
C TYR A 86 -2.30 18.52 6.45
N SER A 87 -2.61 17.74 5.42
CA SER A 87 -3.55 18.14 4.36
C SER A 87 -5.03 18.00 4.72
N THR A 88 -5.38 17.42 5.89
CA THR A 88 -6.75 16.99 6.17
C THR A 88 -7.56 17.93 7.06
N GLU A 89 -6.94 18.75 7.92
CA GLU A 89 -7.70 19.59 8.89
C GLU A 89 -7.60 21.10 8.63
N ARG A 90 -6.60 21.56 7.86
CA ARG A 90 -6.37 22.97 7.55
C ARG A 90 -6.09 23.24 6.07
N GLY A 91 -6.54 22.33 5.20
CA GLY A 91 -6.17 22.40 3.79
C GLY A 91 -4.67 22.12 3.59
N SER A 92 -4.02 22.89 2.74
CA SER A 92 -2.58 22.77 2.43
C SER A 92 -1.69 23.66 3.29
N GLU A 93 -2.21 24.30 4.35
CA GLU A 93 -1.40 25.20 5.19
C GLU A 93 -0.49 24.43 6.15
N VAL A 94 0.80 24.71 6.12
CA VAL A 94 1.84 24.05 6.91
C VAL A 94 2.52 25.05 7.84
N TYR A 95 2.56 24.75 9.14
CA TYR A 95 3.15 25.62 10.17
C TYR A 95 4.41 25.03 10.83
N GLY A 96 4.83 23.85 10.43
CA GLY A 96 6.01 23.16 10.96
C GLY A 96 6.47 22.04 10.04
N ASN A 97 7.40 21.22 10.53
CA ASN A 97 7.86 20.05 9.76
C ASN A 97 6.71 19.13 9.39
N ILE A 98 6.78 18.56 8.20
CA ILE A 98 5.84 17.57 7.70
C ILE A 98 6.47 16.20 7.73
N THR A 99 5.64 15.16 7.80
CA THR A 99 6.11 13.79 7.66
C THR A 99 5.89 13.36 6.21
N LEU A 100 6.97 12.99 5.54
CA LEU A 100 6.93 12.46 4.18
C LEU A 100 6.99 10.93 4.26
N PRO A 101 5.91 10.21 3.93
CA PRO A 101 5.93 8.74 3.90
C PRO A 101 6.97 8.23 2.90
N GLU A 102 7.83 7.31 3.32
CA GLU A 102 8.82 6.64 2.46
C GLU A 102 8.28 5.37 1.83
N THR A 103 7.12 4.88 2.31
CA THR A 103 6.46 3.69 1.80
C THR A 103 4.95 3.85 1.80
N ILE A 104 4.27 3.17 0.88
CA ILE A 104 2.83 2.99 0.88
C ILE A 104 2.50 1.55 0.49
N GLY A 105 1.88 0.79 1.41
CA GLY A 105 1.76 -0.66 1.24
C GLY A 105 3.16 -1.29 1.12
N ALA A 106 3.41 -2.01 0.03
CA ALA A 106 4.71 -2.60 -0.27
C ALA A 106 5.51 -1.80 -1.32
N ALA A 107 5.04 -0.61 -1.71
CA ALA A 107 5.73 0.27 -2.64
C ALA A 107 6.59 1.31 -1.92
N GLU A 108 7.70 1.70 -2.54
CA GLU A 108 8.56 2.78 -2.09
C GLU A 108 8.02 4.13 -2.58
N VAL A 109 8.13 5.17 -1.77
CA VAL A 109 7.77 6.54 -2.11
C VAL A 109 9.00 7.42 -2.00
N THR A 110 9.33 8.11 -3.07
CA THR A 110 10.38 9.14 -3.09
C THR A 110 9.76 10.49 -3.36
N TRP A 111 10.32 11.53 -2.75
CA TRP A 111 9.80 12.89 -2.83
C TRP A 111 10.76 13.81 -3.56
N SER A 112 10.20 14.77 -4.29
CA SER A 112 10.95 15.84 -4.92
C SER A 112 10.19 17.16 -4.83
N THR A 113 10.94 18.29 -4.86
CA THR A 113 10.41 19.66 -4.90
C THR A 113 11.40 20.55 -5.62
N GLU A 114 10.88 21.62 -6.23
CA GLU A 114 11.71 22.71 -6.78
C GLU A 114 12.10 23.75 -5.69
N GLN A 115 11.41 23.72 -4.52
CA GLN A 115 11.65 24.61 -3.39
C GLN A 115 12.33 23.88 -2.22
N SER A 116 13.48 23.27 -2.49
CA SER A 116 14.25 22.53 -1.47
C SER A 116 14.84 23.40 -0.35
N ASP A 117 14.91 24.70 -0.55
CA ASP A 117 15.27 25.71 0.46
C ASP A 117 14.15 25.94 1.49
N ILE A 118 12.90 25.59 1.14
CA ILE A 118 11.73 25.71 2.02
C ILE A 118 11.36 24.36 2.62
N VAL A 119 11.28 23.30 1.80
CA VAL A 119 10.98 21.94 2.28
C VAL A 119 12.10 21.00 1.87
N ASP A 120 12.81 20.47 2.84
CA ASP A 120 13.83 19.47 2.62
C ASP A 120 13.17 18.09 2.48
N VAL A 121 13.28 17.49 1.30
CA VAL A 121 12.70 16.17 1.00
C VAL A 121 13.63 15.00 1.27
N ALA A 122 14.87 15.27 1.73
CA ALA A 122 15.85 14.26 2.11
C ALA A 122 16.11 14.30 3.63
N SER A 123 16.50 13.18 4.19
CA SER A 123 17.08 13.16 5.54
C SER A 123 18.56 13.49 5.48
N HIS A 124 19.05 14.29 6.43
CA HIS A 124 20.46 14.69 6.54
C HIS A 124 21.05 14.28 7.87
N GLU A 125 22.24 13.69 7.83
CA GLU A 125 23.07 13.52 9.02
C GLU A 125 23.60 14.89 9.47
N VAL A 126 23.45 15.19 10.75
CA VAL A 126 23.98 16.42 11.36
C VAL A 126 25.02 16.02 12.40
N GLU A 127 26.29 16.41 12.16
CA GLU A 127 27.40 16.05 13.06
C GLU A 127 27.14 16.51 14.51
N GLY A 128 27.07 15.54 15.43
CA GLY A 128 26.83 15.80 16.85
C GLY A 128 25.38 15.99 17.27
N TYR A 129 24.43 15.77 16.35
CA TYR A 129 22.99 15.84 16.59
C TYR A 129 22.26 14.65 15.97
N ASP A 130 20.97 14.50 16.31
CA ASP A 130 20.12 13.53 15.62
C ASP A 130 19.95 13.93 14.15
N ALA A 131 19.85 12.96 13.27
CA ALA A 131 19.62 13.20 11.85
C ALA A 131 18.35 14.05 11.63
N MET A 132 18.43 15.04 10.76
CA MET A 132 17.26 15.83 10.35
C MET A 132 16.40 14.99 9.42
N PRO A 133 15.14 14.68 9.77
CA PRO A 133 14.28 13.84 8.94
C PRO A 133 13.83 14.56 7.67
N ALA A 134 13.49 13.80 6.63
CA ALA A 134 12.80 14.34 5.45
C ALA A 134 11.49 15.04 5.85
N GLY A 135 11.19 16.16 5.21
CA GLY A 135 10.04 17.01 5.52
C GLY A 135 10.33 18.17 6.47
N ALA A 136 11.60 18.44 6.76
CA ALA A 136 11.98 19.62 7.52
C ALA A 136 11.59 20.90 6.75
N VAL A 137 10.92 21.84 7.43
CA VAL A 137 10.41 23.08 6.83
C VAL A 137 11.20 24.29 7.35
N THR A 138 11.82 25.01 6.43
CA THR A 138 12.40 26.34 6.69
C THR A 138 11.33 27.38 6.39
N ARG A 139 10.92 28.12 7.42
CA ARG A 139 9.83 29.10 7.29
C ARG A 139 10.27 30.30 6.42
N PRO A 140 9.58 30.55 5.29
CA PRO A 140 9.85 31.72 4.47
C PRO A 140 9.31 33.00 5.13
N GLU A 141 9.76 34.18 4.66
CA GLU A 141 9.30 35.48 5.16
C GLU A 141 7.84 35.80 4.81
N LYS A 142 7.29 35.13 3.79
CA LYS A 142 5.91 35.28 3.29
C LYS A 142 5.33 33.94 3.00
N ASP A 143 4.00 33.85 3.04
CA ASP A 143 3.29 32.66 2.61
C ASP A 143 3.71 32.28 1.19
N THR A 144 4.18 31.07 1.03
CA THR A 144 4.74 30.55 -0.22
C THR A 144 4.18 29.18 -0.50
N ASP A 145 3.67 28.99 -1.71
CA ASP A 145 3.22 27.69 -2.16
C ASP A 145 4.42 26.80 -2.55
N VAL A 146 4.43 25.60 -2.03
CA VAL A 146 5.45 24.57 -2.34
C VAL A 146 4.77 23.36 -2.95
N THR A 147 5.25 22.94 -4.11
CA THR A 147 4.79 21.70 -4.74
C THR A 147 5.70 20.55 -4.36
N LEU A 148 5.12 19.51 -3.74
CA LEU A 148 5.78 18.26 -3.46
C LEU A 148 5.30 17.21 -4.45
N THR A 149 6.22 16.52 -5.10
CA THR A 149 5.94 15.42 -6.03
C THR A 149 6.36 14.11 -5.41
N ALA A 150 5.42 13.18 -5.25
CA ALA A 150 5.66 11.82 -4.84
C ALA A 150 5.85 10.91 -6.05
N THR A 151 6.92 10.14 -6.06
CA THR A 151 7.13 9.06 -7.05
C THR A 151 7.02 7.72 -6.33
N ILE A 152 6.05 6.90 -6.76
CA ILE A 152 5.78 5.59 -6.15
C ILE A 152 6.36 4.51 -7.05
N THR A 153 7.20 3.64 -6.47
CA THR A 153 7.93 2.60 -7.20
C THR A 153 7.69 1.24 -6.56
N TRP A 154 7.37 0.25 -7.37
CA TRP A 154 7.26 -1.15 -6.98
C TRP A 154 8.48 -1.92 -7.47
N LYS A 155 9.14 -2.65 -6.57
CA LYS A 155 10.35 -3.43 -6.91
C LYS A 155 10.10 -4.94 -7.04
N GLY A 156 8.82 -5.37 -7.02
CA GLY A 156 8.44 -6.77 -7.26
C GLY A 156 8.61 -7.64 -6.04
#